data_7d55ac1f5ab831341dc80c7690435d61
#
_entry.id   7d55ac1f5ab831341dc80c7690435d61
#
_cell.length_a   1.000
_cell.length_b   1.000
_cell.length_c   1.000
_cell.angle_alpha   90.00
_cell.angle_beta   90.00
_cell.angle_gamma   90.00
#
_symmetry.space_group_name_H-M   'P 1'
#
loop_
_entity.id
_entity.type
_entity.pdbx_description
1 polymer ?
#
loop_
_entity_poly.entity_id
_entity_poly.type
_entity_poly.pdbx_seq_one_letter_code
_entity_poly.pdbx_strand_id
1 'polypeptide(L)'
;MPFKVPSLAEVNRTVENNFSQAFYGSSGVLRAMVLKVVSKVVAGAVYMAVLFLSFIWKNSFVATADVDGLVRIGTLRNMTPKPASPARGMIEISGPEGTSIAAGTVVVDEVFGNEYEILNSVTINEVNDQTGLGTVTVQAYSIGFGSKYDLPENTVLTFRDIDIEDVTIKVAEGGLYGGVSVDVVVDGVEKQWGETVEDYRNRLKKRVQNQTAGGNDVDYWEWAMSFSEVSDCFVVPNYPVTNFVLIFCADFRSPVVKLNQVILDKISDYICSNDRRPAAAYPFVSNVEPIRVSFVVAIPQLNDFYKNSIVEAVKSYFRTVGPNQSFSAESIRQAILANGGVSKAVVSGFQVKGTSVAGAYTLQIDHTGSTIEDIVFTGEVVDTNNLYSDIEFISSS
;
A
#
# COMPACT_ATOMS: atom_id res chain seq x y z
N MET A 1 -16.90 21.83 14.91
CA MET A 1 -18.20 21.80 14.21
C MET A 1 -17.94 21.76 12.72
N PRO A 2 -18.60 20.91 11.93
CA PRO A 2 -18.44 20.93 10.49
C PRO A 2 -18.94 22.27 9.93
N PHE A 3 -18.21 22.86 8.99
CA PHE A 3 -18.62 24.08 8.30
C PHE A 3 -19.86 23.76 7.44
N LYS A 4 -21.04 24.26 7.85
CA LYS A 4 -22.29 24.05 7.11
C LYS A 4 -22.44 25.15 6.07
N VAL A 5 -22.40 24.78 4.81
CA VAL A 5 -22.68 25.69 3.70
C VAL A 5 -24.19 25.92 3.60
N PRO A 6 -24.67 27.16 3.78
CA PRO A 6 -26.08 27.46 3.56
C PRO A 6 -26.45 27.29 2.07
N SER A 7 -27.69 26.96 1.78
CA SER A 7 -28.18 26.94 0.38
C SER A 7 -28.26 28.36 -0.18
N LEU A 8 -28.19 28.48 -1.53
CA LEU A 8 -28.35 29.76 -2.21
C LEU A 8 -29.71 30.41 -1.84
N ALA A 9 -30.77 29.59 -1.65
CA ALA A 9 -32.09 30.08 -1.24
C ALA A 9 -32.08 30.70 0.16
N GLU A 10 -31.37 30.08 1.11
CA GLU A 10 -31.20 30.62 2.47
C GLU A 10 -30.45 31.95 2.47
N VAL A 11 -29.32 32.00 1.72
CA VAL A 11 -28.51 33.24 1.60
C VAL A 11 -29.35 34.34 0.95
N ASN A 12 -30.09 34.04 -0.14
CA ASN A 12 -30.95 35.01 -0.80
C ASN A 12 -32.04 35.55 0.15
N ARG A 13 -32.69 34.65 0.89
CA ARG A 13 -33.69 35.04 1.89
C ARG A 13 -33.11 35.92 2.97
N THR A 14 -31.92 35.62 3.46
CA THR A 14 -31.24 36.43 4.51
C THR A 14 -30.89 37.81 3.98
N VAL A 15 -30.36 37.90 2.75
CA VAL A 15 -29.99 39.18 2.12
C VAL A 15 -31.25 40.00 1.83
N GLU A 16 -32.32 39.39 1.27
CA GLU A 16 -33.60 40.09 1.03
C GLU A 16 -34.20 40.65 2.33
N ASN A 17 -34.16 39.87 3.43
CA ASN A 17 -34.64 40.31 4.73
C ASN A 17 -33.81 41.50 5.27
N ASN A 18 -32.47 41.44 5.15
CA ASN A 18 -31.59 42.52 5.59
C ASN A 18 -31.84 43.82 4.79
N PHE A 19 -31.99 43.70 3.46
CA PHE A 19 -32.34 44.87 2.64
C PHE A 19 -33.73 45.44 3.01
N SER A 20 -34.71 44.56 3.21
CA SER A 20 -36.07 44.99 3.63
C SER A 20 -36.03 45.70 4.98
N GLN A 21 -35.30 45.16 5.93
CA GLN A 21 -35.15 45.78 7.26
C GLN A 21 -34.42 47.13 7.18
N ALA A 22 -33.36 47.23 6.38
CA ALA A 22 -32.60 48.47 6.23
C ALA A 22 -33.39 49.58 5.55
N PHE A 23 -34.24 49.25 4.55
CA PHE A 23 -34.98 50.25 3.77
C PHE A 23 -36.40 50.50 4.29
N TYR A 24 -37.05 49.51 4.87
CA TYR A 24 -38.46 49.61 5.30
C TYR A 24 -38.70 49.41 6.79
N GLY A 25 -37.68 49.20 7.58
CA GLY A 25 -37.78 49.00 9.03
C GLY A 25 -38.47 47.68 9.44
N SER A 26 -38.76 46.80 8.52
CA SER A 26 -39.40 45.50 8.75
C SER A 26 -38.81 44.40 7.86
N SER A 27 -38.71 43.19 8.40
CA SER A 27 -38.31 42.03 7.62
C SER A 27 -39.46 41.56 6.72
N GLY A 28 -39.21 41.25 5.44
CA GLY A 28 -40.23 40.78 4.51
C GLY A 28 -39.77 40.81 3.05
N VAL A 29 -40.72 40.65 2.15
CA VAL A 29 -40.45 40.65 0.71
C VAL A 29 -40.21 42.05 0.18
N LEU A 30 -39.09 42.30 -0.48
CA LEU A 30 -38.79 43.56 -1.11
C LEU A 30 -39.83 43.86 -2.20
N ARG A 31 -40.51 45.04 -2.09
CA ARG A 31 -41.53 45.46 -3.02
C ARG A 31 -40.96 46.16 -4.27
N ALA A 32 -39.83 46.84 -4.13
CA ALA A 32 -39.17 47.50 -5.24
C ALA A 32 -38.39 46.51 -6.13
N MET A 33 -38.72 46.44 -7.39
CA MET A 33 -38.16 45.50 -8.35
C MET A 33 -36.63 45.64 -8.45
N VAL A 34 -36.10 46.87 -8.44
CA VAL A 34 -34.67 47.17 -8.52
C VAL A 34 -33.93 46.64 -7.29
N LEU A 35 -34.48 46.88 -6.08
CA LEU A 35 -33.84 46.36 -4.84
C LEU A 35 -33.86 44.86 -4.76
N LYS A 36 -34.88 44.19 -5.34
CA LYS A 36 -34.95 42.74 -5.42
C LYS A 36 -33.87 42.13 -6.37
N VAL A 37 -33.59 42.82 -7.44
CA VAL A 37 -32.49 42.39 -8.38
C VAL A 37 -31.13 42.59 -7.68
N VAL A 38 -30.90 43.75 -7.08
CA VAL A 38 -29.65 44.03 -6.34
C VAL A 38 -29.44 43.04 -5.21
N SER A 39 -30.47 42.73 -4.40
CA SER A 39 -30.35 41.74 -3.34
C SER A 39 -29.97 40.37 -3.83
N LYS A 40 -30.48 39.92 -5.00
CA LYS A 40 -30.09 38.64 -5.63
C LYS A 40 -28.63 38.62 -6.08
N VAL A 41 -28.15 39.72 -6.68
CA VAL A 41 -26.76 39.84 -7.10
C VAL A 41 -25.82 39.78 -5.90
N VAL A 42 -26.16 40.53 -4.83
CA VAL A 42 -25.39 40.49 -3.58
C VAL A 42 -25.44 39.10 -2.93
N ALA A 43 -26.59 38.43 -2.90
CA ALA A 43 -26.74 37.08 -2.41
C ALA A 43 -25.88 36.08 -3.19
N GLY A 44 -25.81 36.23 -4.52
CA GLY A 44 -24.91 35.43 -5.37
C GLY A 44 -23.44 35.63 -5.01
N ALA A 45 -23.02 36.86 -4.86
CA ALA A 45 -21.64 37.18 -4.46
C ALA A 45 -21.27 36.63 -3.08
N VAL A 46 -22.18 36.79 -2.10
CA VAL A 46 -22.01 36.22 -0.74
C VAL A 46 -21.94 34.69 -0.79
N TYR A 47 -22.83 34.07 -1.58
CA TYR A 47 -22.83 32.61 -1.71
C TYR A 47 -21.51 32.09 -2.32
N MET A 48 -20.98 32.75 -3.37
CA MET A 48 -19.67 32.41 -3.93
C MET A 48 -18.54 32.55 -2.90
N ALA A 49 -18.56 33.60 -2.07
CA ALA A 49 -17.59 33.76 -1.00
C ALA A 49 -17.69 32.63 0.04
N VAL A 50 -18.90 32.22 0.42
CA VAL A 50 -19.14 31.10 1.35
C VAL A 50 -18.66 29.78 0.76
N LEU A 51 -18.87 29.53 -0.53
CA LEU A 51 -18.35 28.35 -1.22
C LEU A 51 -16.82 28.34 -1.20
N PHE A 52 -16.19 29.47 -1.48
CA PHE A 52 -14.74 29.60 -1.43
C PHE A 52 -14.18 29.36 -0.02
N LEU A 53 -14.82 29.90 1.01
CA LEU A 53 -14.45 29.61 2.41
C LEU A 53 -14.60 28.12 2.75
N SER A 54 -15.66 27.47 2.26
CA SER A 54 -15.87 26.03 2.43
C SER A 54 -14.75 25.23 1.74
N PHE A 55 -14.32 25.64 0.57
CA PHE A 55 -13.19 25.03 -0.15
C PHE A 55 -11.90 25.17 0.67
N ILE A 56 -11.58 26.37 1.16
CA ILE A 56 -10.41 26.60 2.02
C ILE A 56 -10.50 25.73 3.28
N TRP A 57 -11.66 25.71 3.94
CA TRP A 57 -11.87 24.90 5.14
C TRP A 57 -11.61 23.39 4.90
N LYS A 58 -12.16 22.84 3.82
CA LYS A 58 -11.93 21.43 3.46
C LYS A 58 -10.46 21.16 3.23
N ASN A 59 -9.74 22.04 2.53
CA ASN A 59 -8.34 21.88 2.19
C ASN A 59 -7.36 22.21 3.32
N SER A 60 -7.85 22.70 4.46
CA SER A 60 -7.02 22.95 5.65
C SER A 60 -6.73 21.69 6.47
N PHE A 61 -7.46 20.60 6.26
CA PHE A 61 -7.33 19.37 7.06
C PHE A 61 -7.00 18.18 6.18
N VAL A 62 -6.03 17.37 6.59
CA VAL A 62 -5.61 16.15 5.88
C VAL A 62 -6.79 15.20 5.60
N ALA A 63 -7.75 15.12 6.54
CA ALA A 63 -8.90 14.22 6.42
C ALA A 63 -9.86 14.59 5.28
N THR A 64 -9.95 15.87 4.90
CA THR A 64 -10.95 16.37 3.95
C THR A 64 -10.37 17.07 2.74
N ALA A 65 -9.04 17.31 2.73
CA ALA A 65 -8.36 17.97 1.62
C ALA A 65 -8.53 17.18 0.31
N ASP A 66 -8.63 17.88 -0.80
CA ASP A 66 -8.50 17.30 -2.14
C ASP A 66 -7.04 16.91 -2.43
N VAL A 67 -6.77 16.40 -3.61
CA VAL A 67 -5.42 15.92 -4.00
C VAL A 67 -4.39 17.04 -3.90
N ASP A 68 -4.71 18.22 -4.45
CA ASP A 68 -3.80 19.37 -4.46
C ASP A 68 -3.52 19.88 -3.05
N GLY A 69 -4.56 19.94 -2.21
CA GLY A 69 -4.44 20.30 -0.80
C GLY A 69 -3.59 19.32 -0.02
N LEU A 70 -3.76 18.01 -0.26
CA LEU A 70 -2.95 16.96 0.36
C LEU A 70 -1.47 17.08 -0.01
N VAL A 71 -1.15 17.29 -1.29
CA VAL A 71 0.23 17.46 -1.75
C VAL A 71 0.87 18.68 -1.09
N ARG A 72 0.15 19.80 -0.98
CA ARG A 72 0.64 21.01 -0.31
C ARG A 72 0.91 20.76 1.18
N ILE A 73 -0.03 20.10 1.89
CA ILE A 73 0.17 19.76 3.31
C ILE A 73 1.36 18.80 3.46
N GLY A 74 1.48 17.82 2.58
CA GLY A 74 2.57 16.85 2.59
C GLY A 74 3.94 17.49 2.38
N THR A 75 4.05 18.42 1.42
CA THR A 75 5.30 19.18 1.17
C THR A 75 5.75 19.94 2.42
N LEU A 76 4.82 20.56 3.16
CA LEU A 76 5.13 21.22 4.42
C LEU A 76 5.62 20.28 5.52
N ARG A 77 5.36 18.97 5.39
CA ARG A 77 5.76 17.92 6.32
C ARG A 77 6.92 17.06 5.81
N ASN A 78 7.55 17.48 4.70
CA ASN A 78 8.59 16.70 4.00
C ASN A 78 8.12 15.28 3.64
N MET A 79 6.84 15.13 3.30
CA MET A 79 6.25 13.88 2.87
C MET A 79 5.63 14.04 1.49
N THR A 80 6.33 13.56 0.48
CA THR A 80 5.82 13.52 -0.90
C THR A 80 5.04 12.23 -1.17
N PRO A 81 4.14 12.21 -2.17
CA PRO A 81 3.58 10.97 -2.68
C PRO A 81 4.70 10.01 -3.13
N LYS A 82 4.49 8.72 -2.97
CA LYS A 82 5.42 7.70 -3.45
C LYS A 82 5.53 7.79 -4.97
N PRO A 83 6.73 7.72 -5.55
CA PRO A 83 6.89 7.64 -7.00
C PRO A 83 6.37 6.29 -7.52
N ALA A 84 5.92 6.23 -8.77
CA ALA A 84 5.66 4.95 -9.42
C ALA A 84 6.92 4.08 -9.46
N SER A 85 6.76 2.77 -9.34
CA SER A 85 7.87 1.81 -9.35
C SER A 85 7.76 0.82 -10.50
N PRO A 86 8.90 0.40 -11.10
CA PRO A 86 8.97 -0.71 -12.04
C PRO A 86 8.90 -2.05 -11.29
N ALA A 87 8.46 -3.10 -11.97
CA ALA A 87 8.66 -4.47 -11.52
C ALA A 87 10.15 -4.79 -11.50
N ARG A 88 10.63 -5.48 -10.47
CA ARG A 88 12.06 -5.83 -10.28
C ARG A 88 12.19 -7.27 -9.83
N GLY A 89 13.29 -7.89 -10.19
CA GLY A 89 13.60 -9.24 -9.75
C GLY A 89 14.86 -9.77 -10.38
N MET A 90 15.01 -11.09 -10.28
CA MET A 90 16.09 -11.82 -10.91
C MET A 90 15.57 -12.56 -12.13
N ILE A 91 16.38 -12.62 -13.18
CA ILE A 91 16.16 -13.49 -14.33
C ILE A 91 17.31 -14.51 -14.39
N GLU A 92 16.99 -15.71 -14.77
CA GLU A 92 17.90 -16.81 -15.00
C GLU A 92 18.17 -16.92 -16.50
N ILE A 93 19.43 -16.90 -16.87
CA ILE A 93 19.89 -17.01 -18.25
C ILE A 93 20.72 -18.27 -18.37
N SER A 94 20.29 -19.18 -19.24
CA SER A 94 20.97 -20.44 -19.51
C SER A 94 21.49 -20.45 -20.93
N GLY A 95 22.74 -20.82 -21.11
CA GLY A 95 23.39 -20.84 -22.44
C GLY A 95 24.81 -21.44 -22.44
N PRO A 96 25.51 -21.42 -23.59
CA PRO A 96 26.87 -21.92 -23.71
C PRO A 96 27.88 -21.12 -22.88
N GLU A 97 28.99 -21.77 -22.49
CA GLU A 97 30.10 -21.11 -21.80
C GLU A 97 30.68 -19.96 -22.63
N GLY A 98 31.03 -18.88 -21.95
CA GLY A 98 31.57 -17.66 -22.58
C GLY A 98 30.54 -16.71 -23.16
N THR A 99 29.25 -17.05 -23.13
CA THR A 99 28.17 -16.13 -23.52
C THR A 99 28.16 -14.93 -22.58
N SER A 100 28.34 -13.74 -23.16
CA SER A 100 28.36 -12.46 -22.39
C SER A 100 27.19 -11.60 -22.80
N ILE A 101 26.45 -11.11 -21.80
CA ILE A 101 25.29 -10.25 -21.97
C ILE A 101 25.62 -8.91 -21.30
N ALA A 102 25.47 -7.83 -22.04
CA ALA A 102 25.80 -6.47 -21.57
C ALA A 102 24.67 -5.92 -20.66
N ALA A 103 25.06 -5.09 -19.72
CA ALA A 103 24.10 -4.25 -19.02
C ALA A 103 23.33 -3.35 -20.02
N GLY A 104 22.04 -3.12 -19.74
CA GLY A 104 21.17 -2.36 -20.65
C GLY A 104 20.55 -3.21 -21.78
N THR A 105 20.85 -4.52 -21.86
CA THR A 105 20.17 -5.41 -22.81
C THR A 105 18.70 -5.52 -22.45
N VAL A 106 17.83 -5.36 -23.47
CA VAL A 106 16.38 -5.43 -23.29
C VAL A 106 15.88 -6.83 -23.64
N VAL A 107 15.10 -7.40 -22.74
CA VAL A 107 14.35 -8.65 -22.91
C VAL A 107 12.87 -8.37 -22.90
N VAL A 108 12.09 -9.17 -23.60
CA VAL A 108 10.66 -8.97 -23.83
C VAL A 108 9.89 -10.21 -23.40
N ASP A 109 8.77 -9.99 -22.73
CA ASP A 109 7.75 -11.01 -22.52
C ASP A 109 6.91 -11.16 -23.81
N GLU A 110 6.93 -12.35 -24.40
CA GLU A 110 6.21 -12.62 -25.66
C GLU A 110 4.68 -12.55 -25.52
N VAL A 111 4.14 -12.72 -24.32
CA VAL A 111 2.69 -12.78 -24.10
C VAL A 111 2.07 -11.39 -24.11
N PHE A 112 2.68 -10.43 -23.41
CA PHE A 112 2.17 -9.08 -23.26
C PHE A 112 3.00 -8.02 -23.99
N GLY A 113 4.19 -8.37 -24.49
CA GLY A 113 5.10 -7.44 -25.14
C GLY A 113 5.76 -6.44 -24.19
N ASN A 114 5.79 -6.74 -22.90
CA ASN A 114 6.43 -5.91 -21.91
C ASN A 114 7.95 -6.01 -21.98
N GLU A 115 8.63 -4.88 -21.81
CA GLU A 115 10.07 -4.76 -21.93
C GLU A 115 10.75 -4.68 -20.57
N TYR A 116 11.86 -5.39 -20.40
CA TYR A 116 12.67 -5.44 -19.18
C TYR A 116 14.12 -5.20 -19.52
N GLU A 117 14.82 -4.44 -18.72
CA GLU A 117 16.23 -4.10 -18.89
C GLU A 117 17.09 -4.87 -17.88
N ILE A 118 18.18 -5.45 -18.35
CA ILE A 118 19.19 -6.14 -17.55
C ILE A 118 20.10 -5.09 -16.90
N LEU A 119 20.20 -5.10 -15.57
CA LEU A 119 20.91 -4.06 -14.83
C LEU A 119 22.43 -4.19 -14.92
N ASN A 120 22.96 -5.41 -14.85
CA ASN A 120 24.39 -5.69 -14.79
C ASN A 120 24.84 -6.57 -15.94
N SER A 121 26.05 -6.34 -16.45
CA SER A 121 26.67 -7.27 -17.41
C SER A 121 26.98 -8.60 -16.73
N VAL A 122 26.77 -9.69 -17.44
CA VAL A 122 26.96 -11.05 -16.94
C VAL A 122 27.60 -11.93 -18.01
N THR A 123 28.43 -12.87 -17.58
CA THR A 123 29.05 -13.86 -18.45
C THR A 123 28.85 -15.25 -17.85
N ILE A 124 28.44 -16.21 -18.65
CA ILE A 124 28.28 -17.61 -18.25
C ILE A 124 29.66 -18.27 -18.18
N ASN A 125 30.16 -18.54 -16.98
CA ASN A 125 31.48 -19.07 -16.73
C ASN A 125 31.47 -20.53 -16.25
N GLU A 126 30.35 -20.99 -15.66
CA GLU A 126 30.24 -22.34 -15.12
C GLU A 126 29.21 -23.14 -15.92
N VAL A 127 29.62 -24.27 -16.45
CA VAL A 127 28.81 -25.14 -17.31
C VAL A 127 28.66 -26.50 -16.66
N ASN A 128 27.50 -27.08 -16.78
CA ASN A 128 27.29 -28.46 -16.40
C ASN A 128 27.92 -29.39 -17.48
N ASP A 129 28.89 -30.20 -17.06
CA ASP A 129 29.65 -31.14 -17.96
C ASP A 129 28.75 -32.11 -18.76
N GLN A 130 27.52 -32.34 -18.31
CA GLN A 130 26.59 -33.26 -18.97
C GLN A 130 25.74 -32.58 -20.04
N THR A 131 25.41 -31.28 -19.87
CA THR A 131 24.52 -30.53 -20.78
C THR A 131 25.27 -29.55 -21.66
N GLY A 132 26.50 -29.17 -21.31
CA GLY A 132 27.26 -28.11 -21.97
C GLY A 132 26.66 -26.71 -21.80
N LEU A 133 25.64 -26.53 -20.91
CA LEU A 133 24.99 -25.29 -20.66
C LEU A 133 25.25 -24.82 -19.22
N GLY A 134 25.57 -23.54 -19.07
CA GLY A 134 25.70 -22.88 -17.81
C GLY A 134 24.46 -22.04 -17.50
N THR A 135 24.26 -21.74 -16.26
CA THR A 135 23.16 -20.90 -15.81
C THR A 135 23.68 -19.76 -14.93
N VAL A 136 23.20 -18.55 -15.17
CA VAL A 136 23.57 -17.36 -14.39
C VAL A 136 22.34 -16.55 -14.10
N THR A 137 22.28 -15.97 -12.89
CA THR A 137 21.19 -15.08 -12.48
C THR A 137 21.64 -13.62 -12.51
N VAL A 138 20.77 -12.75 -13.03
CA VAL A 138 21.03 -11.32 -13.14
C VAL A 138 19.80 -10.51 -12.79
N GLN A 139 20.02 -9.30 -12.25
CA GLN A 139 18.94 -8.39 -11.93
C GLN A 139 18.34 -7.77 -13.19
N ALA A 140 17.00 -7.71 -13.23
CA ALA A 140 16.25 -7.04 -14.27
C ALA A 140 15.12 -6.17 -13.67
N TYR A 141 14.74 -5.14 -14.40
CA TYR A 141 13.60 -4.30 -14.06
C TYR A 141 12.80 -3.96 -15.32
N SER A 142 11.49 -3.73 -15.14
CA SER A 142 10.63 -3.30 -16.25
C SER A 142 10.93 -1.87 -16.67
N ILE A 143 10.86 -1.60 -17.95
CA ILE A 143 11.03 -0.23 -18.49
C ILE A 143 9.84 0.64 -18.12
N GLY A 144 8.65 0.05 -18.02
CA GLY A 144 7.44 0.75 -17.58
C GLY A 144 7.10 0.51 -16.11
N PHE A 145 6.13 1.29 -15.61
CA PHE A 145 5.67 1.25 -14.24
C PHE A 145 4.30 0.56 -14.11
N GLY A 146 4.06 -0.07 -12.95
CA GLY A 146 2.77 -0.65 -12.61
C GLY A 146 2.75 -2.17 -12.64
N SER A 147 1.74 -2.74 -11.98
CA SER A 147 1.58 -4.20 -11.81
C SER A 147 1.35 -4.98 -13.12
N LYS A 148 1.04 -4.31 -14.22
CA LYS A 148 0.95 -4.95 -15.55
C LYS A 148 2.30 -5.49 -16.05
N TYR A 149 3.39 -5.05 -15.44
CA TYR A 149 4.75 -5.52 -15.74
C TYR A 149 5.22 -6.60 -14.76
N ASP A 150 4.40 -6.98 -13.78
CA ASP A 150 4.75 -8.06 -12.87
C ASP A 150 4.69 -9.39 -13.59
N LEU A 151 5.74 -10.21 -13.42
CA LEU A 151 5.84 -11.55 -14.04
C LEU A 151 6.05 -12.62 -12.98
N PRO A 152 5.32 -13.73 -13.06
CA PRO A 152 5.56 -14.88 -12.21
C PRO A 152 6.88 -15.58 -12.57
N GLU A 153 7.39 -16.36 -11.63
CA GLU A 153 8.55 -17.22 -11.86
C GLU A 153 8.36 -18.18 -13.04
N ASN A 154 9.46 -18.59 -13.65
CA ASN A 154 9.49 -19.45 -14.84
C ASN A 154 8.86 -18.87 -16.11
N THR A 155 8.45 -17.59 -16.12
CA THR A 155 8.03 -16.91 -17.35
C THR A 155 9.22 -16.83 -18.31
N VAL A 156 9.01 -17.26 -19.55
CA VAL A 156 10.05 -17.23 -20.59
C VAL A 156 10.13 -15.83 -21.20
N LEU A 157 11.33 -15.31 -21.34
CA LEU A 157 11.64 -14.02 -21.94
C LEU A 157 12.53 -14.25 -23.18
N THR A 158 12.47 -13.31 -24.13
CA THR A 158 13.31 -13.31 -25.35
C THR A 158 14.08 -12.00 -25.47
N PHE A 159 15.22 -12.03 -26.14
CA PHE A 159 15.94 -10.79 -26.45
C PHE A 159 15.17 -9.97 -27.48
N ARG A 160 15.10 -8.65 -27.31
CA ARG A 160 14.43 -7.76 -28.26
C ARG A 160 15.24 -7.53 -29.53
N ASP A 161 16.51 -7.20 -29.38
CA ASP A 161 17.37 -6.70 -30.49
C ASP A 161 18.54 -7.62 -30.81
N ILE A 162 18.73 -8.71 -30.09
CA ILE A 162 19.85 -9.63 -30.22
C ILE A 162 19.28 -11.04 -30.34
N ASP A 163 19.70 -11.76 -31.35
CA ASP A 163 19.41 -13.19 -31.44
C ASP A 163 20.68 -13.96 -31.07
N ILE A 164 20.68 -14.61 -29.93
CA ILE A 164 21.79 -15.43 -29.44
C ILE A 164 21.31 -16.88 -29.47
N GLU A 165 21.90 -17.67 -30.34
CA GLU A 165 21.57 -19.09 -30.47
C GLU A 165 21.84 -19.86 -29.16
N ASP A 166 20.99 -20.82 -28.83
CA ASP A 166 21.09 -21.69 -27.65
C ASP A 166 21.05 -20.99 -26.30
N VAL A 167 20.49 -19.76 -26.21
CA VAL A 167 20.26 -19.08 -24.94
C VAL A 167 18.77 -19.07 -24.58
N THR A 168 18.45 -19.47 -23.36
CA THR A 168 17.10 -19.37 -22.79
C THR A 168 17.08 -18.43 -21.59
N ILE A 169 16.08 -17.59 -21.53
CA ILE A 169 15.88 -16.63 -20.41
C ILE A 169 14.57 -16.96 -19.73
N LYS A 170 14.62 -17.06 -18.41
CA LYS A 170 13.44 -17.25 -17.57
C LYS A 170 13.47 -16.31 -16.37
N VAL A 171 12.30 -15.97 -15.89
CA VAL A 171 12.17 -15.30 -14.59
C VAL A 171 12.57 -16.29 -13.50
N ALA A 172 13.51 -15.90 -12.65
CA ALA A 172 14.03 -16.72 -11.56
C ALA A 172 12.99 -16.88 -10.43
N GLU A 173 13.30 -17.72 -9.45
CA GLU A 173 12.49 -17.89 -8.24
C GLU A 173 12.20 -16.54 -7.57
N GLY A 174 10.95 -16.33 -7.15
CA GLY A 174 10.48 -15.07 -6.58
C GLY A 174 9.88 -14.09 -7.57
N GLY A 175 9.97 -14.34 -8.89
CA GLY A 175 9.33 -13.51 -9.93
C GLY A 175 9.94 -12.11 -10.13
N LEU A 176 9.35 -11.35 -11.04
CA LEU A 176 9.56 -9.90 -11.17
C LEU A 176 8.29 -9.21 -10.66
N TYR A 177 8.36 -8.57 -9.51
CA TYR A 177 7.21 -7.92 -8.85
C TYR A 177 7.57 -6.54 -8.31
N GLY A 178 6.59 -5.86 -7.71
CA GLY A 178 6.75 -4.54 -7.13
C GLY A 178 6.49 -3.39 -8.09
N GLY A 179 5.93 -3.70 -9.27
CA GLY A 179 5.44 -2.67 -10.19
C GLY A 179 4.20 -1.97 -9.64
N VAL A 180 4.29 -0.69 -9.34
CA VAL A 180 3.15 0.10 -8.83
C VAL A 180 3.02 1.39 -9.61
N SER A 181 1.83 1.63 -10.16
CA SER A 181 1.50 2.90 -10.81
C SER A 181 0.01 3.20 -10.65
N VAL A 182 -0.29 4.38 -10.16
CA VAL A 182 -1.65 4.93 -10.04
C VAL A 182 -1.65 6.29 -10.70
N ASP A 183 -2.52 6.48 -11.69
CA ASP A 183 -2.66 7.76 -12.38
C ASP A 183 -3.46 8.74 -11.51
N VAL A 184 -2.88 9.88 -11.21
CA VAL A 184 -3.46 10.91 -10.35
C VAL A 184 -3.29 12.28 -11.01
N VAL A 185 -4.34 13.09 -10.99
CA VAL A 185 -4.29 14.47 -11.49
C VAL A 185 -3.94 15.41 -10.34
N VAL A 186 -2.84 16.17 -10.48
CA VAL A 186 -2.36 17.16 -9.51
C VAL A 186 -2.15 18.50 -10.23
N ASP A 187 -2.78 19.55 -9.76
CA ASP A 187 -2.77 20.89 -10.39
C ASP A 187 -3.12 20.83 -11.91
N GLY A 188 -4.04 19.92 -12.30
CA GLY A 188 -4.46 19.71 -13.69
C GLY A 188 -3.47 18.92 -14.56
N VAL A 189 -2.39 18.37 -13.99
CA VAL A 189 -1.39 17.54 -14.67
C VAL A 189 -1.51 16.10 -14.23
N GLU A 190 -1.56 15.17 -15.18
CA GLU A 190 -1.50 13.73 -14.89
C GLU A 190 -0.11 13.35 -14.38
N LYS A 191 -0.07 12.66 -13.25
CA LYS A 191 1.15 12.13 -12.62
C LYS A 191 0.93 10.67 -12.24
N GLN A 192 2.00 9.90 -12.27
CA GLN A 192 2.00 8.52 -11.83
C GLN A 192 2.57 8.41 -10.42
N TRP A 193 1.75 7.92 -9.50
CA TRP A 193 2.12 7.68 -8.11
C TRP A 193 2.28 6.19 -7.83
N GLY A 194 3.12 5.85 -6.86
CA GLY A 194 3.27 4.49 -6.33
C GLY A 194 2.28 4.14 -5.21
N GLU A 195 1.25 4.96 -5.01
CA GLU A 195 0.22 4.75 -4.00
C GLU A 195 -1.09 5.44 -4.41
N THR A 196 -2.21 4.99 -3.84
CA THR A 196 -3.49 5.67 -4.05
C THR A 196 -3.55 6.99 -3.26
N VAL A 197 -4.44 7.90 -3.68
CA VAL A 197 -4.67 9.17 -2.94
C VAL A 197 -5.06 8.90 -1.49
N GLU A 198 -5.81 7.83 -1.24
CA GLU A 198 -6.26 7.49 0.11
C GLU A 198 -5.14 6.87 0.97
N ASP A 199 -4.25 6.08 0.37
CA ASP A 199 -3.06 5.56 1.06
C ASP A 199 -2.11 6.71 1.44
N TYR A 200 -1.88 7.65 0.51
CA TYR A 200 -1.13 8.88 0.80
C TYR A 200 -1.77 9.69 1.94
N ARG A 201 -3.11 9.87 1.91
CA ARG A 201 -3.86 10.54 2.98
C ARG A 201 -3.66 9.87 4.34
N ASN A 202 -3.76 8.54 4.39
CA ASN A 202 -3.62 7.77 5.63
C ASN A 202 -2.19 7.86 6.17
N ARG A 203 -1.19 7.77 5.30
CA ARG A 203 0.22 7.94 5.63
C ARG A 203 0.50 9.35 6.18
N LEU A 204 -0.06 10.38 5.54
CA LEU A 204 0.06 11.77 6.00
C LEU A 204 -0.66 12.03 7.33
N LYS A 205 -1.85 11.42 7.55
CA LYS A 205 -2.53 11.47 8.85
C LYS A 205 -1.64 10.89 9.95
N LYS A 206 -1.05 9.72 9.73
CA LYS A 206 -0.16 9.06 10.68
C LYS A 206 1.05 9.94 11.00
N ARG A 207 1.64 10.58 9.98
CA ARG A 207 2.74 11.53 10.14
C ARG A 207 2.37 12.77 10.97
N VAL A 208 1.16 13.31 10.77
CA VAL A 208 0.68 14.48 11.52
C VAL A 208 0.36 14.13 12.98
N GLN A 209 -0.12 12.91 13.22
CA GLN A 209 -0.47 12.42 14.56
C GLN A 209 0.76 12.04 15.40
N ASN A 210 1.83 11.59 14.74
CA ASN A 210 3.04 11.12 15.40
C ASN A 210 4.20 12.06 15.08
N GLN A 211 4.84 12.57 16.11
CA GLN A 211 6.06 13.36 15.95
C GLN A 211 7.26 12.42 15.76
N THR A 212 8.14 12.74 14.82
CA THR A 212 9.41 12.05 14.66
C THR A 212 10.26 12.19 15.92
N ALA A 213 10.68 11.07 16.48
CA ALA A 213 11.48 11.02 17.71
C ALA A 213 12.92 10.55 17.46
N GLY A 214 13.30 10.30 16.19
CA GLY A 214 14.66 9.90 15.81
C GLY A 214 14.95 8.42 16.06
N GLY A 215 14.03 7.53 15.68
CA GLY A 215 14.20 6.08 15.72
C GLY A 215 13.23 5.33 16.64
N ASN A 216 12.03 5.83 16.79
CA ASN A 216 10.93 5.06 17.36
C ASN A 216 10.35 4.10 16.29
N ASP A 217 9.43 3.23 16.68
CA ASP A 217 8.75 2.26 15.80
C ASP A 217 8.02 2.93 14.64
N VAL A 218 7.45 4.11 14.86
CA VAL A 218 6.77 4.89 13.82
C VAL A 218 7.74 5.44 12.79
N ASP A 219 8.94 5.87 13.19
CA ASP A 219 9.96 6.35 12.26
C ASP A 219 10.42 5.23 11.33
N TYR A 220 10.71 4.04 11.86
CA TYR A 220 11.08 2.86 11.04
C TYR A 220 9.94 2.44 10.10
N TRP A 221 8.71 2.47 10.59
CA TRP A 221 7.54 2.22 9.77
C TRP A 221 7.43 3.24 8.62
N GLU A 222 7.62 4.54 8.89
CA GLU A 222 7.57 5.58 7.87
C GLU A 222 8.67 5.42 6.82
N TRP A 223 9.89 5.08 7.25
CA TRP A 223 11.01 4.86 6.35
C TRP A 223 10.77 3.67 5.42
N ALA A 224 10.30 2.54 5.95
CA ALA A 224 9.93 1.39 5.12
C ALA A 224 8.75 1.71 4.20
N MET A 225 7.72 2.36 4.72
CA MET A 225 6.54 2.77 3.96
C MET A 225 6.79 3.92 2.98
N SER A 226 7.99 4.48 2.88
CA SER A 226 8.34 5.45 1.83
C SER A 226 8.56 4.79 0.46
N PHE A 227 8.82 3.49 0.44
CA PHE A 227 8.98 2.71 -0.79
C PHE A 227 7.62 2.32 -1.38
N SER A 228 7.47 2.46 -2.70
CA SER A 228 6.22 2.14 -3.40
C SER A 228 5.94 0.66 -3.43
N GLU A 229 6.98 -0.15 -3.42
CA GLU A 229 6.93 -1.62 -3.41
C GLU A 229 6.37 -2.18 -2.09
N VAL A 230 6.34 -1.38 -1.01
CA VAL A 230 5.84 -1.80 0.30
C VAL A 230 4.39 -1.31 0.47
N SER A 231 3.45 -2.24 0.66
CA SER A 231 2.06 -1.92 1.03
C SER A 231 1.85 -1.86 2.53
N ASP A 232 2.51 -2.75 3.26
CA ASP A 232 2.42 -2.86 4.71
C ASP A 232 3.77 -3.16 5.34
N CYS A 233 3.98 -2.66 6.55
CA CYS A 233 5.21 -2.85 7.31
C CYS A 233 4.88 -3.07 8.79
N PHE A 234 5.56 -4.04 9.39
CA PHE A 234 5.44 -4.38 10.81
C PHE A 234 6.78 -4.16 11.50
N VAL A 235 6.80 -3.32 12.53
CA VAL A 235 8.00 -3.02 13.31
C VAL A 235 7.90 -3.70 14.67
N VAL A 236 8.88 -4.53 15.00
CA VAL A 236 8.99 -5.22 16.29
C VAL A 236 10.25 -4.73 17.00
N PRO A 237 10.11 -3.78 17.93
CA PRO A 237 11.23 -3.23 18.66
C PRO A 237 11.70 -4.17 19.77
N ASN A 238 13.00 -4.11 20.10
CA ASN A 238 13.63 -4.83 21.20
C ASN A 238 13.47 -6.36 21.17
N TYR A 239 13.51 -6.95 19.98
CA TYR A 239 13.39 -8.40 19.80
C TYR A 239 14.53 -8.94 18.92
N PRO A 240 15.18 -10.08 19.25
CA PRO A 240 15.04 -10.87 20.49
C PRO A 240 15.72 -10.24 21.70
N VAL A 241 16.57 -9.24 21.48
CA VAL A 241 17.28 -8.51 22.54
C VAL A 241 17.13 -7.00 22.38
N THR A 242 17.44 -6.27 23.44
CA THR A 242 17.40 -4.79 23.46
C THR A 242 18.23 -4.20 22.31
N ASN A 243 17.77 -3.10 21.74
CA ASN A 243 18.34 -2.36 20.60
C ASN A 243 18.19 -3.04 19.22
N PHE A 244 17.69 -4.27 19.14
CA PHE A 244 17.31 -4.88 17.88
C PHE A 244 15.94 -4.35 17.45
N VAL A 245 15.80 -3.98 16.19
CA VAL A 245 14.54 -3.53 15.60
C VAL A 245 14.28 -4.35 14.34
N LEU A 246 13.30 -5.24 14.41
CA LEU A 246 12.92 -6.04 13.25
C LEU A 246 11.86 -5.28 12.45
N ILE A 247 12.07 -5.21 11.14
CA ILE A 247 11.22 -4.48 10.20
C ILE A 247 10.80 -5.46 9.12
N PHE A 248 9.57 -5.94 9.22
CA PHE A 248 9.00 -6.89 8.28
C PHE A 248 8.20 -6.15 7.22
N CYS A 249 8.61 -6.25 5.95
CA CYS A 249 7.97 -5.57 4.83
C CYS A 249 7.18 -6.56 3.98
N ALA A 250 6.01 -6.15 3.52
CA ALA A 250 5.10 -6.96 2.72
C ALA A 250 4.46 -6.16 1.58
N ASP A 251 4.08 -6.83 0.50
CA ASP A 251 3.19 -6.27 -0.53
C ASP A 251 1.93 -7.13 -0.71
N PHE A 252 0.89 -6.80 0.05
CA PHE A 252 -0.43 -7.47 -0.06
C PHE A 252 -1.22 -7.11 -1.31
N ARG A 253 -0.73 -6.22 -2.15
CA ARG A 253 -1.32 -5.89 -3.46
C ARG A 253 -0.89 -6.88 -4.54
N SER A 254 0.30 -7.49 -4.35
CA SER A 254 0.85 -8.50 -5.23
C SER A 254 0.30 -9.90 -4.90
N PRO A 255 0.17 -10.80 -5.89
CA PRO A 255 -0.11 -12.22 -5.65
C PRO A 255 0.92 -12.89 -4.74
N VAL A 256 2.16 -12.42 -4.77
CA VAL A 256 3.23 -12.84 -3.89
C VAL A 256 3.45 -11.77 -2.83
N VAL A 257 3.07 -12.07 -1.59
CA VAL A 257 3.15 -11.15 -0.45
C VAL A 257 4.61 -10.80 -0.09
N LYS A 258 5.53 -11.73 -0.35
CA LYS A 258 6.97 -11.57 -0.09
C LYS A 258 7.58 -10.59 -1.08
N LEU A 259 8.40 -9.68 -0.58
CA LEU A 259 9.19 -8.79 -1.40
C LEU A 259 10.43 -9.52 -1.94
N ASN A 260 10.87 -9.11 -3.12
CA ASN A 260 12.12 -9.57 -3.71
C ASN A 260 13.32 -9.08 -2.87
N GLN A 261 14.39 -9.88 -2.81
CA GLN A 261 15.60 -9.56 -2.03
C GLN A 261 16.22 -8.22 -2.46
N VAL A 262 16.20 -7.91 -3.75
CA VAL A 262 16.72 -6.61 -4.27
C VAL A 262 16.00 -5.41 -3.65
N ILE A 263 14.69 -5.52 -3.44
CA ILE A 263 13.87 -4.47 -2.81
C ILE A 263 14.19 -4.38 -1.31
N LEU A 264 14.33 -5.53 -0.66
CA LEU A 264 14.69 -5.58 0.78
C LEU A 264 16.06 -4.97 1.04
N ASP A 265 17.05 -5.28 0.21
CA ASP A 265 18.40 -4.70 0.31
C ASP A 265 18.36 -3.19 0.15
N LYS A 266 17.62 -2.67 -0.84
CA LYS A 266 17.40 -1.23 -1.05
C LYS A 266 16.74 -0.54 0.15
N ILE A 267 15.75 -1.18 0.78
CA ILE A 267 15.09 -0.67 1.99
C ILE A 267 16.08 -0.70 3.17
N SER A 268 16.83 -1.79 3.31
CA SER A 268 17.84 -1.96 4.36
C SER A 268 18.92 -0.88 4.27
N ASP A 269 19.49 -0.65 3.10
CA ASP A 269 20.51 0.40 2.87
C ASP A 269 19.98 1.79 3.24
N TYR A 270 18.72 2.05 2.90
CA TYR A 270 18.09 3.32 3.23
C TYR A 270 17.87 3.52 4.73
N ILE A 271 17.39 2.49 5.44
CA ILE A 271 17.12 2.53 6.88
C ILE A 271 18.43 2.54 7.68
N CYS A 272 19.42 1.74 7.26
CA CYS A 272 20.70 1.60 7.93
C CYS A 272 21.68 2.75 7.64
N SER A 273 21.29 3.73 6.80
CA SER A 273 22.13 4.88 6.50
C SER A 273 22.49 5.68 7.76
N ASN A 274 23.67 6.30 7.77
CA ASN A 274 24.17 7.06 8.91
C ASN A 274 23.28 8.24 9.33
N ASP A 275 22.49 8.75 8.39
CA ASP A 275 21.61 9.91 8.62
C ASP A 275 20.29 9.51 9.34
N ARG A 276 19.98 8.20 9.41
CA ARG A 276 18.70 7.70 9.92
C ARG A 276 18.85 6.79 11.12
N ARG A 277 19.80 5.86 11.06
CA ARG A 277 19.99 4.86 12.09
C ARG A 277 20.47 5.50 13.40
N PRO A 278 19.72 5.36 14.52
CA PRO A 278 20.22 5.73 15.83
C PRO A 278 21.51 4.95 16.17
N ALA A 279 22.45 5.59 16.84
CA ALA A 279 23.79 5.03 17.09
C ALA A 279 23.80 3.66 17.82
N ALA A 280 22.79 3.41 18.66
CA ALA A 280 22.66 2.16 19.42
C ALA A 280 21.68 1.15 18.80
N ALA A 281 20.99 1.46 17.70
CA ALA A 281 20.01 0.57 17.10
C ALA A 281 20.63 -0.37 16.07
N TYR A 282 20.13 -1.61 16.05
CA TYR A 282 20.43 -2.62 15.04
C TYR A 282 19.14 -2.97 14.27
N PRO A 283 18.81 -2.19 13.23
CA PRO A 283 17.63 -2.47 12.40
C PRO A 283 17.92 -3.63 11.44
N PHE A 284 16.98 -4.57 11.35
CA PHE A 284 16.98 -5.68 10.41
C PHE A 284 15.73 -5.59 9.55
N VAL A 285 15.92 -5.42 8.24
CA VAL A 285 14.83 -5.46 7.27
C VAL A 285 14.72 -6.87 6.72
N SER A 286 13.54 -7.44 6.85
CA SER A 286 13.31 -8.84 6.54
C SER A 286 11.97 -9.04 5.84
N ASN A 287 11.85 -10.19 5.20
CA ASN A 287 10.63 -10.61 4.53
C ASN A 287 9.61 -11.18 5.53
N VAL A 288 8.38 -11.27 5.08
CA VAL A 288 7.30 -11.93 5.81
C VAL A 288 7.12 -13.37 5.34
N GLU A 289 6.57 -14.24 6.18
CA GLU A 289 6.09 -15.57 5.82
C GLU A 289 4.56 -15.59 5.86
N PRO A 290 3.88 -15.61 4.71
CA PRO A 290 2.42 -15.65 4.68
C PRO A 290 1.90 -17.00 5.14
N ILE A 291 0.99 -17.00 6.12
CA ILE A 291 0.33 -18.20 6.64
C ILE A 291 -1.16 -18.18 6.31
N ARG A 292 -1.74 -19.35 6.06
CA ARG A 292 -3.17 -19.53 5.84
C ARG A 292 -3.93 -19.66 7.15
N VAL A 293 -5.05 -18.94 7.21
CA VAL A 293 -6.01 -19.01 8.31
C VAL A 293 -7.38 -19.28 7.73
N SER A 294 -8.05 -20.33 8.20
CA SER A 294 -9.40 -20.67 7.78
C SER A 294 -10.36 -20.76 8.94
N PHE A 295 -11.61 -20.38 8.73
CA PHE A 295 -12.67 -20.42 9.74
C PHE A 295 -14.05 -20.32 9.10
N VAL A 296 -15.07 -20.65 9.89
CA VAL A 296 -16.49 -20.60 9.50
C VAL A 296 -17.14 -19.39 10.13
N VAL A 297 -17.83 -18.58 9.32
CA VAL A 297 -18.61 -17.42 9.78
C VAL A 297 -20.10 -17.69 9.61
N ALA A 298 -20.84 -17.71 10.71
CA ALA A 298 -22.29 -17.81 10.72
C ALA A 298 -22.94 -16.44 10.92
N ILE A 299 -23.78 -16.03 9.98
CA ILE A 299 -24.54 -14.77 10.01
C ILE A 299 -26.03 -14.98 9.72
N PRO A 300 -26.92 -14.12 10.25
CA PRO A 300 -28.37 -14.30 10.08
C PRO A 300 -28.87 -14.15 8.64
N GLN A 301 -28.23 -13.29 7.85
CA GLN A 301 -28.59 -13.05 6.46
C GLN A 301 -27.37 -13.25 5.56
N LEU A 302 -27.41 -14.32 4.77
CA LEU A 302 -26.32 -14.66 3.86
C LEU A 302 -26.61 -14.11 2.47
N ASN A 303 -25.84 -13.06 2.08
CA ASN A 303 -25.80 -12.53 0.72
C ASN A 303 -24.38 -12.08 0.36
N ASP A 304 -24.11 -11.88 -0.92
CA ASP A 304 -22.76 -11.57 -1.40
C ASP A 304 -22.27 -10.21 -0.92
N PHE A 305 -23.16 -9.25 -0.66
CA PHE A 305 -22.80 -7.97 -0.08
C PHE A 305 -22.17 -8.13 1.31
N TYR A 306 -22.83 -8.88 2.21
CA TYR A 306 -22.30 -9.12 3.54
C TYR A 306 -21.04 -9.99 3.52
N LYS A 307 -20.95 -10.99 2.62
CA LYS A 307 -19.72 -11.78 2.47
C LYS A 307 -18.53 -10.89 2.12
N ASN A 308 -18.66 -10.04 1.09
CA ASN A 308 -17.58 -9.13 0.68
C ASN A 308 -17.22 -8.13 1.79
N SER A 309 -18.22 -7.57 2.48
CA SER A 309 -17.99 -6.65 3.59
C SER A 309 -17.24 -7.31 4.76
N ILE A 310 -17.56 -8.55 5.08
CA ILE A 310 -16.88 -9.33 6.12
C ILE A 310 -15.44 -9.65 5.69
N VAL A 311 -15.22 -10.09 4.45
CA VAL A 311 -13.87 -10.36 3.95
C VAL A 311 -12.99 -9.12 4.04
N GLU A 312 -13.50 -7.95 3.64
CA GLU A 312 -12.75 -6.70 3.73
C GLU A 312 -12.50 -6.26 5.19
N ALA A 313 -13.45 -6.48 6.09
CA ALA A 313 -13.27 -6.23 7.52
C ALA A 313 -12.18 -7.12 8.13
N VAL A 314 -12.15 -8.40 7.76
CA VAL A 314 -11.15 -9.37 8.20
C VAL A 314 -9.77 -9.07 7.60
N LYS A 315 -9.70 -8.72 6.31
CA LYS A 315 -8.45 -8.26 5.68
C LYS A 315 -7.87 -7.05 6.39
N SER A 316 -8.72 -6.04 6.64
CA SER A 316 -8.32 -4.83 7.36
C SER A 316 -7.79 -5.14 8.76
N TYR A 317 -8.43 -6.08 9.47
CA TYR A 317 -7.97 -6.53 10.77
C TYR A 317 -6.60 -7.22 10.70
N PHE A 318 -6.41 -8.20 9.82
CA PHE A 318 -5.14 -8.92 9.72
C PHE A 318 -3.96 -8.05 9.24
N ARG A 319 -4.21 -6.99 8.51
CA ARG A 319 -3.17 -5.98 8.18
C ARG A 319 -2.69 -5.18 9.39
N THR A 320 -3.43 -5.21 10.50
CA THR A 320 -2.99 -4.58 11.76
C THR A 320 -2.27 -5.55 12.69
N VAL A 321 -2.38 -6.85 12.45
CA VAL A 321 -1.79 -7.91 13.28
C VAL A 321 -0.47 -8.37 12.66
N GLY A 322 0.64 -7.98 13.26
CA GLY A 322 1.98 -8.31 12.77
C GLY A 322 2.66 -9.45 13.55
N PRO A 323 3.86 -9.83 13.13
CA PRO A 323 4.69 -10.81 13.83
C PRO A 323 4.80 -10.51 15.32
N ASN A 324 4.87 -11.55 16.15
CA ASN A 324 4.85 -11.49 17.61
C ASN A 324 3.54 -10.97 18.24
N GLN A 325 2.47 -10.84 17.46
CA GLN A 325 1.14 -10.48 17.97
C GLN A 325 0.20 -11.69 17.94
N SER A 326 -0.80 -11.69 18.82
CA SER A 326 -1.75 -12.78 18.96
C SER A 326 -3.13 -12.40 18.44
N PHE A 327 -3.81 -13.34 17.82
CA PHE A 327 -5.21 -13.21 17.40
C PHE A 327 -6.01 -14.49 17.74
N SER A 328 -7.33 -14.37 17.78
CA SER A 328 -8.23 -15.46 18.15
C SER A 328 -9.53 -15.37 17.35
N ALA A 329 -10.34 -16.43 17.39
CA ALA A 329 -11.68 -16.43 16.80
C ALA A 329 -12.55 -15.27 17.36
N GLU A 330 -12.39 -14.92 18.63
CA GLU A 330 -13.12 -13.80 19.25
C GLU A 330 -12.66 -12.44 18.73
N SER A 331 -11.36 -12.20 18.53
CA SER A 331 -10.86 -10.95 17.97
C SER A 331 -11.29 -10.78 16.50
N ILE A 332 -11.31 -11.87 15.72
CA ILE A 332 -11.86 -11.89 14.35
C ILE A 332 -13.37 -11.56 14.39
N ARG A 333 -14.13 -12.17 15.29
CA ARG A 333 -15.56 -11.89 15.46
C ARG A 333 -15.80 -10.40 15.77
N GLN A 334 -15.03 -9.82 16.67
CA GLN A 334 -15.12 -8.39 17.01
C GLN A 334 -14.81 -7.50 15.80
N ALA A 335 -13.80 -7.82 15.01
CA ALA A 335 -13.47 -7.09 13.77
C ALA A 335 -14.63 -7.14 12.76
N ILE A 336 -15.27 -8.31 12.61
CA ILE A 336 -16.45 -8.48 11.74
C ILE A 336 -17.63 -7.63 12.24
N LEU A 337 -17.91 -7.61 13.55
CA LEU A 337 -19.01 -6.81 14.11
C LEU A 337 -18.74 -5.32 14.00
N ALA A 338 -17.48 -4.90 14.13
CA ALA A 338 -17.11 -3.48 14.04
C ALA A 338 -17.20 -2.93 12.61
N ASN A 339 -16.78 -3.70 11.62
CA ASN A 339 -16.57 -3.20 10.25
C ASN A 339 -17.30 -4.00 9.16
N GLY A 340 -17.79 -5.21 9.46
CA GLY A 340 -18.44 -6.10 8.49
C GLY A 340 -19.90 -5.77 8.17
N GLY A 341 -20.49 -4.74 8.80
CA GLY A 341 -21.86 -4.29 8.56
C GLY A 341 -22.94 -5.25 9.08
N VAL A 342 -22.59 -6.22 9.94
CA VAL A 342 -23.50 -7.22 10.49
C VAL A 342 -23.68 -6.98 12.00
N SER A 343 -24.91 -7.22 12.50
CA SER A 343 -25.25 -7.05 13.93
C SER A 343 -24.94 -8.28 14.78
N LYS A 344 -24.81 -9.46 14.15
CA LYS A 344 -24.51 -10.72 14.82
C LYS A 344 -23.64 -11.58 13.91
N ALA A 345 -22.58 -12.13 14.45
CA ALA A 345 -21.71 -13.09 13.78
C ALA A 345 -21.17 -14.10 14.81
N VAL A 346 -21.00 -15.35 14.38
CA VAL A 346 -20.34 -16.41 15.16
C VAL A 346 -19.18 -16.92 14.32
N VAL A 347 -17.98 -16.95 14.89
CA VAL A 347 -16.78 -17.50 14.26
C VAL A 347 -16.46 -18.85 14.92
N SER A 348 -16.32 -19.89 14.13
CA SER A 348 -16.05 -21.26 14.59
C SER A 348 -15.11 -21.98 13.62
N GLY A 349 -14.65 -23.17 13.97
CA GLY A 349 -13.77 -23.97 13.10
C GLY A 349 -12.42 -23.31 12.82
N PHE A 350 -11.92 -22.51 13.75
CA PHE A 350 -10.70 -21.73 13.58
C PHE A 350 -9.47 -22.63 13.41
N GLN A 351 -8.79 -22.50 12.29
CA GLN A 351 -7.57 -23.26 11.95
C GLN A 351 -6.46 -22.32 11.45
N VAL A 352 -5.25 -22.63 11.84
CA VAL A 352 -4.03 -21.96 11.36
C VAL A 352 -3.11 -23.00 10.76
N LYS A 353 -2.62 -22.79 9.56
CA LYS A 353 -1.80 -23.78 8.81
C LYS A 353 -2.46 -25.17 8.74
N GLY A 354 -3.79 -25.20 8.61
CA GLY A 354 -4.56 -26.46 8.56
C GLY A 354 -4.74 -27.17 9.91
N THR A 355 -4.28 -26.60 11.03
CA THR A 355 -4.41 -27.17 12.36
C THR A 355 -5.43 -26.39 13.18
N SER A 356 -6.39 -27.09 13.82
CA SER A 356 -7.38 -26.46 14.68
C SER A 356 -6.73 -25.84 15.92
N VAL A 357 -7.06 -24.59 16.21
CA VAL A 357 -6.53 -23.82 17.34
C VAL A 357 -7.66 -23.51 18.31
N ALA A 358 -7.51 -23.99 19.55
CA ALA A 358 -8.42 -23.67 20.65
C ALA A 358 -7.86 -22.48 21.45
N GLY A 359 -8.28 -21.26 21.10
CA GLY A 359 -7.84 -20.05 21.79
C GLY A 359 -7.13 -19.06 20.87
N ALA A 360 -6.09 -18.43 21.36
CA ALA A 360 -5.30 -17.48 20.59
C ALA A 360 -4.10 -18.15 19.90
N TYR A 361 -3.79 -17.68 18.69
CA TYR A 361 -2.56 -18.01 17.97
C TYR A 361 -1.65 -16.78 17.96
N THR A 362 -0.37 -16.98 18.25
CA THR A 362 0.65 -15.93 18.16
C THR A 362 1.48 -16.13 16.92
N LEU A 363 1.55 -15.12 16.06
CA LEU A 363 2.40 -15.11 14.87
C LEU A 363 3.87 -15.23 15.28
N GLN A 364 4.55 -16.22 14.73
CA GLN A 364 5.92 -16.54 15.10
C GLN A 364 6.93 -15.63 14.40
N ILE A 365 8.09 -15.48 15.02
CA ILE A 365 9.28 -14.92 14.39
C ILE A 365 10.35 -16.00 14.44
N ASP A 366 10.74 -16.49 13.27
CA ASP A 366 11.80 -17.45 13.08
C ASP A 366 13.09 -16.74 12.67
N HIS A 367 14.23 -17.37 12.88
CA HIS A 367 15.51 -16.86 12.40
C HIS A 367 16.45 -17.98 11.95
N THR A 368 17.30 -17.65 10.98
CA THR A 368 18.42 -18.47 10.52
C THR A 368 19.71 -17.69 10.70
N GLY A 369 20.84 -18.39 10.81
CA GLY A 369 22.12 -17.76 11.11
C GLY A 369 22.42 -17.71 12.62
N SER A 370 23.70 -17.54 12.97
CA SER A 370 24.19 -17.57 14.35
C SER A 370 24.98 -16.32 14.75
N THR A 371 25.31 -15.46 13.83
CA THR A 371 26.02 -14.20 14.06
C THR A 371 25.18 -13.00 13.65
N ILE A 372 25.51 -11.80 14.13
CA ILE A 372 24.79 -10.56 13.77
C ILE A 372 24.88 -10.28 12.27
N GLU A 373 25.93 -10.72 11.61
CA GLU A 373 26.16 -10.50 10.18
C GLU A 373 25.38 -11.49 9.31
N ASP A 374 25.11 -12.71 9.82
CA ASP A 374 24.47 -13.79 9.05
C ASP A 374 23.00 -14.03 9.44
N ILE A 375 22.52 -13.34 10.48
CA ILE A 375 21.18 -13.59 11.00
C ILE A 375 20.11 -13.01 10.08
N VAL A 376 19.18 -13.86 9.63
CA VAL A 376 17.99 -13.48 8.86
C VAL A 376 16.76 -13.83 9.67
N PHE A 377 15.90 -12.85 9.89
CA PHE A 377 14.62 -13.04 10.55
C PHE A 377 13.51 -13.21 9.53
N THR A 378 12.52 -14.00 9.86
CA THR A 378 11.29 -14.17 9.07
C THR A 378 10.10 -14.11 10.01
N GLY A 379 9.16 -13.22 9.74
CA GLY A 379 7.98 -13.02 10.59
C GLY A 379 6.71 -13.53 9.92
N GLU A 380 5.92 -14.37 10.62
CA GLU A 380 4.63 -14.83 10.12
C GLU A 380 3.64 -13.67 9.99
N VAL A 381 2.91 -13.65 8.89
CA VAL A 381 1.75 -12.78 8.65
C VAL A 381 0.62 -13.58 8.04
N VAL A 382 -0.63 -13.16 8.27
CA VAL A 382 -1.77 -13.85 7.64
C VAL A 382 -1.86 -13.49 6.17
N ASP A 383 -1.93 -14.50 5.30
CA ASP A 383 -2.16 -14.33 3.87
C ASP A 383 -3.58 -13.81 3.63
N THR A 384 -3.69 -12.52 3.36
CA THR A 384 -4.99 -11.88 3.12
C THR A 384 -5.49 -12.03 1.69
N ASN A 385 -4.66 -12.49 0.76
CA ASN A 385 -5.03 -12.62 -0.66
C ASN A 385 -6.02 -13.76 -0.91
N ASN A 386 -5.94 -14.84 -0.12
CA ASN A 386 -6.78 -16.02 -0.26
C ASN A 386 -7.94 -16.11 0.74
N LEU A 387 -8.18 -15.09 1.57
CA LEU A 387 -9.19 -15.11 2.63
C LEU A 387 -10.61 -15.42 2.14
N TYR A 388 -10.98 -15.01 0.93
CA TYR A 388 -12.32 -15.28 0.39
C TYR A 388 -12.58 -16.79 0.22
N SER A 389 -11.58 -17.55 -0.17
CA SER A 389 -11.65 -19.02 -0.31
C SER A 389 -11.47 -19.75 1.02
N ASP A 390 -10.80 -19.13 1.99
CA ASP A 390 -10.47 -19.73 3.28
C ASP A 390 -11.55 -19.49 4.35
N ILE A 391 -12.54 -18.62 4.06
CA ILE A 391 -13.69 -18.36 4.94
C ILE A 391 -14.91 -19.10 4.42
N GLU A 392 -15.44 -20.03 5.22
CA GLU A 392 -16.71 -20.68 4.95
C GLU A 392 -17.87 -19.88 5.55
N PHE A 393 -18.88 -19.59 4.75
CA PHE A 393 -20.04 -18.82 5.18
C PHE A 393 -21.27 -19.72 5.34
N ILE A 394 -21.91 -19.67 6.50
CA ILE A 394 -23.15 -20.38 6.77
C ILE A 394 -24.25 -19.43 7.28
N SER A 395 -25.52 -19.76 7.01
CA SER A 395 -26.65 -19.05 7.58
C SER A 395 -26.87 -19.50 9.03
N SER A 396 -26.92 -18.54 9.96
CA SER A 396 -27.32 -18.83 11.35
C SER A 396 -28.82 -18.68 11.49
N SER A 397 -29.46 -19.69 12.03
CA SER A 397 -30.88 -19.63 12.45
C SER A 397 -31.11 -18.61 13.57
#